data_7c0fe0863c2e0679a69f5586a2d945bf
#
_entry.id   7c0fe0863c2e0679a69f5586a2d945bf
#
_cell.length_a   1.000
_cell.length_b   1.000
_cell.length_c   1.000
_cell.angle_alpha   90.00
_cell.angle_beta   90.00
_cell.angle_gamma   90.00
#
_symmetry.space_group_name_H-M   'P 1'
#
loop_
_entity.id
_entity.type
_entity.pdbx_description
1 polymer ?
#
loop_
_entity_poly.entity_id
_entity_poly.type
_entity_poly.pdbx_seq_one_letter_code
_entity_poly.pdbx_strand_id
1 'polypeptide(L)'
;HNTSTRGVVNLSYSEIGGNLEIEGGEAFGGPFPGVKERIALMVESSVIGGSVFFRDGFSAVGRISISQARVTHRVEFINSKLNADGEFCLTADSLNVGSTLIWRYIEIISGKVSLLDAKAICLGDDLNCWPTDGQLYLTGFEYERFSLSKPAPAERIKWIKDSFEGEQHAQPFLNLAEVYSRSGNRSARKDVLISMEKAIRRRNRVWLRTGGGLRFAMAVLAWVWE
;
A
#
# COMPACT_ATOMS: atom_id res chain seq x y z
N HIS A 1 26.69 -9.38 -11.48
CA HIS A 1 27.43 -8.20 -10.96
C HIS A 1 26.55 -7.50 -9.93
N ASN A 2 27.00 -7.48 -8.64
CA ASN A 2 26.34 -6.69 -7.60
C ASN A 2 26.74 -5.23 -7.85
N THR A 3 25.81 -4.42 -8.36
CA THR A 3 25.95 -2.96 -8.44
C THR A 3 25.36 -2.33 -7.20
N SER A 4 26.07 -1.40 -6.59
CA SER A 4 25.52 -0.56 -5.51
C SER A 4 25.46 0.89 -5.95
N THR A 5 24.36 1.57 -5.67
CA THR A 5 24.21 3.00 -5.88
C THR A 5 24.16 3.72 -4.52
N ARG A 6 24.77 4.89 -4.43
CA ARG A 6 24.67 5.75 -3.24
C ARG A 6 24.16 7.12 -3.65
N GLY A 7 23.09 7.55 -3.00
CA GLY A 7 22.39 8.77 -3.34
C GLY A 7 20.99 8.48 -3.87
N VAL A 8 20.31 9.49 -4.34
CA VAL A 8 18.95 9.37 -4.89
C VAL A 8 19.03 9.08 -6.39
N VAL A 9 18.38 7.98 -6.82
CA VAL A 9 18.07 7.77 -8.23
C VAL A 9 16.71 8.42 -8.49
N ASN A 10 16.69 9.49 -9.29
CA ASN A 10 15.48 10.23 -9.58
C ASN A 10 15.10 10.10 -11.06
N LEU A 11 14.00 9.40 -11.33
CA LEU A 11 13.37 9.20 -12.63
C LEU A 11 11.97 9.82 -12.67
N SER A 12 11.64 10.73 -11.74
CA SER A 12 10.33 11.36 -11.69
C SER A 12 10.05 12.19 -12.93
N TYR A 13 8.78 12.23 -13.34
CA TYR A 13 8.31 12.94 -14.54
C TYR A 13 8.92 12.41 -15.85
N SER A 14 9.35 11.14 -15.87
CA SER A 14 9.96 10.51 -17.04
C SER A 14 8.92 9.73 -17.84
N GLU A 15 9.17 9.60 -19.14
CA GLU A 15 8.47 8.68 -20.03
C GLU A 15 9.43 7.57 -20.45
N ILE A 16 9.13 6.34 -20.03
CA ILE A 16 9.94 5.14 -20.31
C ILE A 16 9.12 4.24 -21.23
N GLY A 17 9.50 4.11 -22.50
CA GLY A 17 8.74 3.35 -23.50
C GLY A 17 8.74 1.84 -23.27
N GLY A 18 9.74 1.31 -22.56
CA GLY A 18 9.87 -0.12 -22.23
C GLY A 18 9.70 -0.42 -20.74
N ASN A 19 10.41 -1.43 -20.27
CA ASN A 19 10.45 -1.81 -18.86
C ASN A 19 11.41 -0.92 -18.05
N LEU A 20 11.13 -0.78 -16.77
CA LEU A 20 12.07 -0.32 -15.75
C LEU A 20 12.47 -1.55 -14.91
N GLU A 21 13.70 -2.01 -15.10
CA GLU A 21 14.20 -3.23 -14.45
C GLU A 21 15.30 -2.88 -13.44
N ILE A 22 15.08 -3.29 -12.19
CA ILE A 22 16.00 -3.10 -11.08
C ILE A 22 16.19 -4.47 -10.44
N GLU A 23 17.27 -5.13 -10.86
CA GLU A 23 17.55 -6.53 -10.56
C GLU A 23 18.85 -6.65 -9.77
N GLY A 24 18.77 -7.28 -8.60
CA GLY A 24 19.91 -7.42 -7.69
C GLY A 24 20.45 -6.09 -7.20
N GLY A 25 21.59 -6.14 -6.50
CA GLY A 25 22.29 -4.95 -6.05
C GLY A 25 21.64 -4.22 -4.88
N GLU A 26 22.26 -3.12 -4.48
CA GLU A 26 21.84 -2.34 -3.33
C GLU A 26 21.71 -0.85 -3.69
N ALA A 27 20.57 -0.25 -3.30
CA ALA A 27 20.34 1.18 -3.41
C ALA A 27 20.39 1.83 -2.01
N PHE A 28 21.47 2.55 -1.73
CA PHE A 28 21.59 3.34 -0.51
C PHE A 28 21.07 4.75 -0.75
N GLY A 29 19.90 5.05 -0.20
CA GLY A 29 19.25 6.33 -0.32
C GLY A 29 20.08 7.48 0.25
N GLY A 30 19.90 8.64 -0.33
CA GLY A 30 20.47 9.90 0.10
C GLY A 30 19.44 10.91 0.61
N PRO A 31 19.90 12.04 1.13
CA PRO A 31 19.02 13.15 1.49
C PRO A 31 18.41 13.75 0.22
N PHE A 32 17.16 14.20 0.32
CA PHE A 32 16.47 14.87 -0.76
C PHE A 32 15.86 16.19 -0.24
N PRO A 33 15.95 17.30 -0.98
CA PRO A 33 15.44 18.59 -0.53
C PRO A 33 13.97 18.54 -0.11
N GLY A 34 13.65 19.05 1.07
CA GLY A 34 12.30 19.10 1.60
C GLY A 34 11.77 17.77 2.19
N VAL A 35 12.55 16.71 2.18
CA VAL A 35 12.19 15.39 2.72
C VAL A 35 13.15 15.03 3.86
N LYS A 36 12.62 14.56 4.98
CA LYS A 36 13.42 14.15 6.15
C LYS A 36 14.03 12.76 5.97
N GLU A 37 13.31 11.90 5.27
CA GLU A 37 13.72 10.51 5.06
C GLU A 37 14.79 10.42 3.95
N ARG A 38 15.57 9.35 4.01
CA ARG A 38 16.43 8.97 2.89
C ARG A 38 15.58 8.44 1.74
N ILE A 39 15.91 8.83 0.53
CA ILE A 39 15.26 8.34 -0.68
C ILE A 39 16.26 7.53 -1.49
N ALA A 40 15.91 6.29 -1.79
CA ALA A 40 16.70 5.40 -2.64
C ALA A 40 16.34 5.57 -4.12
N LEU A 41 15.04 5.61 -4.43
CA LEU A 41 14.53 5.72 -5.79
C LEU A 41 13.26 6.55 -5.83
N MET A 42 13.14 7.41 -6.84
CA MET A 42 11.92 8.15 -7.18
C MET A 42 11.56 7.90 -8.65
N VAL A 43 10.31 7.49 -8.88
CA VAL A 43 9.70 7.29 -10.21
C VAL A 43 8.31 7.95 -10.21
N GLU A 44 8.19 9.05 -9.49
CA GLU A 44 6.92 9.73 -9.27
C GLU A 44 6.40 10.39 -10.54
N SER A 45 5.07 10.34 -10.73
CA SER A 45 4.38 10.98 -11.85
C SER A 45 4.95 10.60 -13.24
N SER A 46 5.50 9.40 -13.36
CA SER A 46 6.13 8.89 -14.57
C SER A 46 5.20 7.95 -15.33
N VAL A 47 5.43 7.82 -16.64
CA VAL A 47 4.72 6.89 -17.51
C VAL A 47 5.68 5.79 -17.96
N ILE A 48 5.37 4.54 -17.63
CA ILE A 48 6.14 3.36 -18.01
C ILE A 48 5.30 2.53 -18.99
N GLY A 49 5.72 2.45 -20.25
CA GLY A 49 5.04 1.72 -21.31
C GLY A 49 5.13 0.20 -21.18
N GLY A 50 6.07 -0.31 -20.41
CA GLY A 50 6.24 -1.71 -20.06
C GLY A 50 5.84 -2.02 -18.63
N SER A 51 6.68 -2.80 -17.95
CA SER A 51 6.57 -3.23 -16.55
C SER A 51 7.66 -2.60 -15.69
N VAL A 52 7.43 -2.62 -14.38
CA VAL A 52 8.45 -2.23 -13.38
C VAL A 52 8.81 -3.46 -12.56
N PHE A 53 10.10 -3.73 -12.44
CA PHE A 53 10.62 -4.91 -11.74
C PHE A 53 11.61 -4.51 -10.65
N PHE A 54 11.34 -4.96 -9.43
CA PHE A 54 12.26 -4.95 -8.30
C PHE A 54 12.44 -6.40 -7.86
N ARG A 55 13.54 -7.04 -8.25
CA ARG A 55 13.68 -8.49 -8.09
C ARG A 55 15.14 -8.96 -7.94
N ASP A 56 15.30 -10.25 -7.81
CA ASP A 56 16.59 -10.97 -7.83
C ASP A 56 17.58 -10.52 -6.74
N GLY A 57 17.05 -10.30 -5.52
CA GLY A 57 17.86 -9.91 -4.37
C GLY A 57 18.11 -8.38 -4.29
N PHE A 58 17.31 -7.57 -4.99
CA PHE A 58 17.39 -6.12 -4.85
C PHE A 58 17.17 -5.69 -3.39
N SER A 59 17.99 -4.77 -2.91
CA SER A 59 17.90 -4.22 -1.56
C SER A 59 17.87 -2.69 -1.61
N ALA A 60 16.91 -2.08 -0.90
CA ALA A 60 16.83 -0.64 -0.74
C ALA A 60 16.98 -0.23 0.73
N VAL A 61 17.87 0.73 0.97
CA VAL A 61 18.00 1.45 2.24
C VAL A 61 17.56 2.89 2.02
N GLY A 62 16.35 3.21 2.44
CA GLY A 62 15.65 4.44 2.12
C GLY A 62 14.37 4.16 1.34
N ARG A 63 13.55 5.19 1.16
CA ARG A 63 12.25 5.10 0.51
C ARG A 63 12.37 4.85 -1.00
N ILE A 64 11.57 3.93 -1.50
CA ILE A 64 11.20 3.85 -2.91
C ILE A 64 9.88 4.59 -3.09
N SER A 65 9.82 5.53 -4.01
CA SER A 65 8.59 6.25 -4.35
C SER A 65 8.23 6.03 -5.82
N ILE A 66 7.05 5.45 -6.06
CA ILE A 66 6.45 5.25 -7.38
C ILE A 66 5.04 5.88 -7.41
N SER A 67 4.83 6.89 -6.59
CA SER A 67 3.54 7.55 -6.44
C SER A 67 3.13 8.26 -7.73
N GLN A 68 1.82 8.22 -8.05
CA GLN A 68 1.24 8.82 -9.25
C GLN A 68 1.80 8.28 -10.57
N ALA A 69 2.64 7.24 -10.54
CA ALA A 69 3.14 6.63 -11.76
C ALA A 69 2.04 5.82 -12.47
N ARG A 70 2.14 5.75 -13.80
CA ARG A 70 1.29 4.91 -14.64
C ARG A 70 2.14 3.85 -15.30
N VAL A 71 1.88 2.60 -14.98
CA VAL A 71 2.59 1.44 -15.53
C VAL A 71 1.61 0.63 -16.40
N THR A 72 1.93 0.48 -17.68
CA THR A 72 1.00 -0.15 -18.63
C THR A 72 0.76 -1.62 -18.32
N HIS A 73 1.78 -2.35 -17.87
CA HIS A 73 1.65 -3.77 -17.59
C HIS A 73 1.70 -4.04 -16.08
N ARG A 74 2.78 -4.52 -15.52
CA ARG A 74 2.83 -4.97 -14.14
C ARG A 74 3.90 -4.27 -13.32
N VAL A 75 3.68 -4.25 -12.03
CA VAL A 75 4.68 -3.87 -11.04
C VAL A 75 4.99 -5.09 -10.20
N GLU A 76 6.26 -5.47 -10.13
CA GLU A 76 6.71 -6.64 -9.39
C GLU A 76 7.73 -6.25 -8.33
N PHE A 77 7.42 -6.62 -7.10
CA PHE A 77 8.37 -6.69 -6.00
C PHE A 77 8.52 -8.19 -5.65
N ILE A 78 9.64 -8.77 -6.01
CA ILE A 78 9.90 -10.20 -5.80
C ILE A 78 11.32 -10.39 -5.27
N ASN A 79 11.45 -11.13 -4.16
CA ASN A 79 12.75 -11.44 -3.57
C ASN A 79 13.61 -10.18 -3.36
N SER A 80 13.04 -9.20 -2.65
CA SER A 80 13.66 -7.90 -2.40
C SER A 80 13.63 -7.55 -0.93
N LYS A 81 14.56 -6.67 -0.50
CA LYS A 81 14.65 -6.20 0.89
C LYS A 81 14.44 -4.69 0.95
N LEU A 82 13.58 -4.26 1.87
CA LEU A 82 13.25 -2.84 2.06
C LEU A 82 13.54 -2.42 3.50
N ASN A 83 14.23 -1.29 3.65
CA ASN A 83 14.58 -0.73 4.95
C ASN A 83 14.53 0.81 4.92
N ALA A 84 13.78 1.43 5.81
CA ALA A 84 13.62 2.89 5.85
C ALA A 84 13.61 3.47 7.26
N ASP A 85 14.27 2.84 8.21
CA ASP A 85 14.45 3.34 9.58
C ASP A 85 13.14 3.82 10.26
N GLY A 86 12.03 3.09 10.05
CA GLY A 86 10.72 3.37 10.66
C GLY A 86 9.82 4.35 9.89
N GLU A 87 10.31 4.95 8.81
CA GLU A 87 9.50 5.74 7.89
C GLU A 87 8.95 4.90 6.73
N PHE A 88 8.47 5.50 5.65
CA PHE A 88 7.98 4.74 4.51
C PHE A 88 9.13 4.09 3.73
N CYS A 89 9.12 2.77 3.60
CA CYS A 89 10.03 2.06 2.71
C CYS A 89 9.50 2.00 1.28
N LEU A 90 8.16 2.05 1.11
CA LEU A 90 7.50 2.18 -0.19
C LEU A 90 6.35 3.18 -0.11
N THR A 91 6.32 4.14 -1.03
CA THR A 91 5.14 4.95 -1.35
C THR A 91 4.73 4.71 -2.80
N ALA A 92 3.50 4.25 -2.98
CA ALA A 92 2.89 3.97 -4.27
C ALA A 92 1.49 4.60 -4.35
N ASP A 93 1.36 5.80 -3.77
CA ASP A 93 0.09 6.50 -3.70
C ASP A 93 -0.38 6.92 -5.08
N SER A 94 -1.66 6.66 -5.38
CA SER A 94 -2.24 6.90 -6.70
C SER A 94 -1.51 6.20 -7.87
N LEU A 95 -0.73 5.17 -7.60
CA LEU A 95 -0.11 4.32 -8.62
C LEU A 95 -1.21 3.63 -9.45
N ASN A 96 -1.06 3.66 -10.77
CA ASN A 96 -1.95 2.96 -11.70
C ASN A 96 -1.20 1.84 -12.41
N VAL A 97 -1.58 0.59 -12.11
CA VAL A 97 -1.00 -0.63 -12.71
C VAL A 97 -2.00 -1.24 -13.68
N GLY A 98 -1.71 -1.21 -14.96
CA GLY A 98 -2.61 -1.69 -16.02
C GLY A 98 -2.83 -3.21 -16.04
N SER A 99 -2.08 -3.97 -15.25
CA SER A 99 -2.27 -5.42 -15.12
C SER A 99 -2.12 -5.86 -13.66
N THR A 100 -0.98 -6.39 -13.25
CA THR A 100 -0.80 -7.06 -11.96
C THR A 100 0.19 -6.34 -11.07
N LEU A 101 -0.20 -6.09 -9.83
CA LEU A 101 0.74 -5.77 -8.75
C LEU A 101 1.15 -7.08 -8.07
N ILE A 102 2.45 -7.41 -8.12
CA ILE A 102 3.04 -8.60 -7.50
C ILE A 102 3.87 -8.20 -6.30
N TRP A 103 3.60 -8.84 -5.15
CA TRP A 103 4.27 -8.58 -3.87
C TRP A 103 4.58 -9.91 -3.17
N ARG A 104 5.78 -10.46 -3.41
CA ARG A 104 6.13 -11.80 -2.94
C ARG A 104 7.59 -11.90 -2.51
N TYR A 105 7.83 -12.71 -1.48
CA TYR A 105 9.18 -12.93 -0.96
C TYR A 105 9.92 -11.65 -0.60
N ILE A 106 9.17 -10.67 -0.08
CA ILE A 106 9.70 -9.38 0.36
C ILE A 106 10.04 -9.47 1.84
N GLU A 107 11.22 -9.00 2.18
CA GLU A 107 11.65 -8.78 3.55
C GLU A 107 11.61 -7.27 3.85
N ILE A 108 10.64 -6.86 4.67
CA ILE A 108 10.62 -5.49 5.21
C ILE A 108 11.39 -5.51 6.52
N ILE A 109 12.62 -5.02 6.49
CA ILE A 109 13.48 -4.92 7.67
C ILE A 109 12.94 -3.85 8.61
N SER A 110 12.59 -2.67 8.07
CA SER A 110 11.83 -1.64 8.75
C SER A 110 11.14 -0.73 7.74
N GLY A 111 10.02 -0.12 8.15
CA GLY A 111 9.33 0.89 7.37
C GLY A 111 7.88 0.55 7.06
N LYS A 112 7.18 1.58 6.62
CA LYS A 112 5.75 1.55 6.26
C LYS A 112 5.60 1.39 4.76
N VAL A 113 4.45 0.82 4.34
CA VAL A 113 4.06 0.70 2.93
C VAL A 113 2.78 1.47 2.70
N SER A 114 2.76 2.36 1.72
CA SER A 114 1.57 3.11 1.31
C SER A 114 1.14 2.73 -0.10
N LEU A 115 -0.15 2.40 -0.23
CA LEU A 115 -0.87 2.12 -1.47
C LEU A 115 -2.13 3.00 -1.54
N LEU A 116 -2.10 4.20 -0.94
CA LEU A 116 -3.26 5.10 -0.92
C LEU A 116 -3.73 5.40 -2.35
N ASP A 117 -5.02 5.18 -2.62
CA ASP A 117 -5.63 5.42 -3.93
C ASP A 117 -4.95 4.69 -5.13
N ALA A 118 -4.10 3.71 -4.85
CA ALA A 118 -3.48 2.90 -5.88
C ALA A 118 -4.48 1.95 -6.56
N LYS A 119 -4.21 1.59 -7.82
CA LYS A 119 -5.10 0.71 -8.60
C LYS A 119 -4.31 -0.34 -9.34
N ALA A 120 -4.84 -1.57 -9.35
CA ALA A 120 -4.35 -2.68 -10.17
C ALA A 120 -5.51 -3.55 -10.65
N ILE A 121 -5.36 -4.24 -11.77
CA ILE A 121 -6.38 -5.23 -12.18
C ILE A 121 -6.25 -6.48 -11.31
N CYS A 122 -5.04 -6.95 -11.09
CA CYS A 122 -4.80 -8.14 -10.27
C CYS A 122 -3.87 -7.83 -9.10
N LEU A 123 -4.13 -8.46 -7.96
CA LEU A 123 -3.21 -8.51 -6.83
C LEU A 123 -2.65 -9.92 -6.69
N GLY A 124 -1.34 -10.07 -6.82
CA GLY A 124 -0.61 -11.33 -6.70
C GLY A 124 0.40 -11.27 -5.56
N ASP A 125 -0.05 -11.54 -4.35
CA ASP A 125 0.76 -11.31 -3.16
C ASP A 125 0.90 -12.55 -2.27
N ASP A 126 1.88 -12.49 -1.38
CA ASP A 126 1.99 -13.31 -0.18
C ASP A 126 1.66 -12.45 1.03
N LEU A 127 0.61 -12.85 1.78
CA LEU A 127 0.13 -12.10 2.94
C LEU A 127 1.19 -11.90 4.02
N ASN A 128 2.14 -12.84 4.14
CA ASN A 128 3.18 -12.78 5.15
C ASN A 128 4.28 -11.75 4.83
N CYS A 129 4.30 -11.21 3.61
CA CYS A 129 5.27 -10.21 3.17
C CYS A 129 4.82 -8.77 3.41
N TRP A 130 3.58 -8.55 3.83
CA TRP A 130 3.07 -7.21 4.13
C TRP A 130 3.42 -6.77 5.56
N PRO A 131 3.68 -5.48 5.78
CA PRO A 131 3.87 -4.99 7.14
C PRO A 131 2.56 -5.11 7.94
N THR A 132 2.70 -5.32 9.23
CA THR A 132 1.60 -5.44 10.19
C THR A 132 1.49 -4.21 11.09
N ASP A 133 0.63 -4.26 12.09
CA ASP A 133 0.55 -3.29 13.19
C ASP A 133 0.35 -1.83 12.72
N GLY A 134 -0.53 -1.65 11.73
CA GLY A 134 -0.88 -0.33 11.21
C GLY A 134 0.19 0.32 10.32
N GLN A 135 1.17 -0.44 9.85
CA GLN A 135 2.22 0.08 8.98
C GLN A 135 1.90 -0.07 7.49
N LEU A 136 0.74 -0.60 7.13
CA LEU A 136 0.24 -0.75 5.77
C LEU A 136 -0.96 0.18 5.54
N TYR A 137 -0.89 1.03 4.53
CA TYR A 137 -1.91 2.01 4.18
C TYR A 137 -2.64 1.57 2.92
N LEU A 138 -3.94 1.25 3.04
CA LEU A 138 -4.76 0.66 1.98
C LEU A 138 -5.98 1.51 1.58
N THR A 139 -6.17 2.67 2.17
CA THR A 139 -7.32 3.53 1.85
C THR A 139 -7.32 3.89 0.36
N GLY A 140 -8.42 3.65 -0.34
CA GLY A 140 -8.52 3.89 -1.77
C GLY A 140 -7.84 2.84 -2.66
N PHE A 141 -7.09 1.87 -2.11
CA PHE A 141 -6.48 0.82 -2.91
C PHE A 141 -7.56 -0.08 -3.53
N GLU A 142 -7.52 -0.20 -4.86
CA GLU A 142 -8.48 -0.97 -5.64
C GLU A 142 -7.79 -2.07 -6.43
N TYR A 143 -8.39 -3.25 -6.44
CA TYR A 143 -8.03 -4.36 -7.32
C TYR A 143 -9.29 -5.18 -7.66
N GLU A 144 -9.28 -5.83 -8.83
CA GLU A 144 -10.47 -6.53 -9.32
C GLU A 144 -10.49 -8.02 -8.99
N ARG A 145 -9.31 -8.63 -8.90
CA ARG A 145 -9.16 -10.07 -8.63
C ARG A 145 -7.81 -10.40 -8.02
N PHE A 146 -7.70 -11.58 -7.43
CA PHE A 146 -6.43 -12.16 -7.04
C PHE A 146 -5.81 -12.94 -8.20
N SER A 147 -4.47 -12.92 -8.27
CA SER A 147 -3.66 -13.80 -9.12
C SER A 147 -2.74 -14.66 -8.24
N LEU A 148 -2.28 -15.80 -8.78
CA LEU A 148 -1.29 -16.70 -8.18
C LEU A 148 -1.73 -17.45 -6.92
N SER A 149 -2.22 -16.78 -5.90
CA SER A 149 -2.73 -17.38 -4.67
C SER A 149 -4.13 -16.88 -4.36
N LYS A 150 -4.94 -17.74 -3.77
CA LYS A 150 -6.27 -17.36 -3.25
C LYS A 150 -6.23 -17.55 -1.74
N PRO A 151 -5.77 -16.55 -0.98
CA PRO A 151 -5.75 -16.64 0.47
C PRO A 151 -7.16 -16.89 1.01
N ALA A 152 -7.24 -17.56 2.15
CA ALA A 152 -8.53 -17.79 2.80
C ALA A 152 -9.19 -16.44 3.13
N PRO A 153 -10.52 -16.32 3.01
CA PRO A 153 -11.23 -15.07 3.30
C PRO A 153 -10.91 -14.48 4.68
N ALA A 154 -10.76 -15.33 5.70
CA ALA A 154 -10.41 -14.91 7.04
C ALA A 154 -9.02 -14.25 7.13
N GLU A 155 -8.03 -14.79 6.40
CA GLU A 155 -6.68 -14.23 6.35
C GLU A 155 -6.68 -12.86 5.66
N ARG A 156 -7.42 -12.73 4.57
CA ARG A 156 -7.54 -11.45 3.85
C ARG A 156 -8.29 -10.39 4.68
N ILE A 157 -9.31 -10.79 5.43
CA ILE A 157 -9.99 -9.90 6.40
C ILE A 157 -9.02 -9.45 7.49
N LYS A 158 -8.18 -10.36 7.99
CA LYS A 158 -7.16 -10.04 9.00
C LYS A 158 -6.16 -9.02 8.44
N TRP A 159 -5.66 -9.22 7.23
CA TRP A 159 -4.76 -8.30 6.55
C TRP A 159 -5.29 -6.86 6.47
N ILE A 160 -6.59 -6.68 6.14
CA ILE A 160 -7.21 -5.35 6.17
C ILE A 160 -7.27 -4.80 7.60
N LYS A 161 -7.59 -5.64 8.60
CA LYS A 161 -7.68 -5.19 9.99
C LYS A 161 -6.33 -4.80 10.59
N ASP A 162 -5.25 -5.44 10.13
CA ASP A 162 -3.89 -5.16 10.57
C ASP A 162 -3.27 -3.95 9.84
N SER A 163 -3.93 -3.43 8.79
CA SER A 163 -3.52 -2.21 8.10
C SER A 163 -3.84 -0.95 8.92
N PHE A 164 -3.26 0.18 8.50
CA PHE A 164 -3.52 1.46 9.16
C PHE A 164 -4.99 1.85 9.06
N GLU A 165 -5.59 2.18 10.18
CA GLU A 165 -6.98 2.62 10.29
C GLU A 165 -7.10 4.13 10.02
N GLY A 166 -7.16 4.52 8.73
CA GLY A 166 -7.44 5.90 8.32
C GLY A 166 -8.93 6.27 8.39
N GLU A 167 -9.29 7.45 7.93
CA GLU A 167 -10.67 7.97 7.96
C GLU A 167 -11.66 7.11 7.14
N GLN A 168 -11.22 6.55 6.02
CA GLN A 168 -12.05 5.72 5.12
C GLN A 168 -11.94 4.23 5.40
N HIS A 169 -12.11 3.86 6.63
CA HIS A 169 -11.92 2.50 7.13
C HIS A 169 -12.80 1.42 6.44
N ALA A 170 -13.93 1.77 5.86
CA ALA A 170 -14.83 0.83 5.18
C ALA A 170 -14.36 0.44 3.78
N GLN A 171 -13.64 1.31 3.07
CA GLN A 171 -13.34 1.17 1.65
C GLN A 171 -12.52 -0.11 1.33
N PRO A 172 -11.44 -0.48 2.06
CA PRO A 172 -10.71 -1.72 1.78
C PRO A 172 -11.58 -2.98 1.92
N PHE A 173 -12.52 -3.00 2.87
CA PHE A 173 -13.50 -4.08 3.00
C PHE A 173 -14.49 -4.12 1.84
N LEU A 174 -14.97 -2.97 1.39
CA LEU A 174 -15.91 -2.89 0.28
C LEU A 174 -15.24 -3.38 -1.02
N ASN A 175 -13.99 -2.98 -1.28
CA ASN A 175 -13.24 -3.51 -2.41
C ASN A 175 -13.09 -5.03 -2.34
N LEU A 176 -12.69 -5.57 -1.18
CA LEU A 176 -12.57 -7.02 -0.98
C LEU A 176 -13.90 -7.75 -1.17
N ALA A 177 -15.01 -7.19 -0.67
CA ALA A 177 -16.34 -7.75 -0.85
C ALA A 177 -16.74 -7.81 -2.33
N GLU A 178 -16.37 -6.79 -3.11
CA GLU A 178 -16.60 -6.76 -4.55
C GLU A 178 -15.76 -7.81 -5.29
N VAL A 179 -14.50 -7.99 -4.93
CA VAL A 179 -13.64 -9.05 -5.48
C VAL A 179 -14.26 -10.43 -5.27
N TYR A 180 -14.79 -10.71 -4.07
CA TYR A 180 -15.47 -11.98 -3.80
C TYR A 180 -16.82 -12.08 -4.54
N SER A 181 -17.52 -10.97 -4.72
CA SER A 181 -18.75 -10.91 -5.52
C SER A 181 -18.50 -11.32 -6.97
N ARG A 182 -17.48 -10.73 -7.60
CA ARG A 182 -17.07 -11.03 -8.99
C ARG A 182 -16.61 -12.47 -9.17
N SER A 183 -15.98 -13.05 -8.14
CA SER A 183 -15.58 -14.47 -8.15
C SER A 183 -16.72 -15.45 -7.81
N GLY A 184 -17.95 -14.97 -7.56
CA GLY A 184 -19.09 -15.78 -7.18
C GLY A 184 -19.06 -16.33 -5.74
N ASN A 185 -18.09 -15.91 -4.91
CA ASN A 185 -17.96 -16.39 -3.54
C ASN A 185 -18.85 -15.57 -2.58
N ARG A 186 -20.14 -15.89 -2.57
CA ARG A 186 -21.16 -15.19 -1.77
C ARG A 186 -20.90 -15.30 -0.26
N SER A 187 -20.39 -16.45 0.21
CA SER A 187 -20.09 -16.65 1.63
C SER A 187 -18.97 -15.71 2.07
N ALA A 188 -17.84 -15.70 1.37
CA ALA A 188 -16.73 -14.81 1.67
C ALA A 188 -17.13 -13.33 1.64
N ARG A 189 -17.92 -12.91 0.63
CA ARG A 189 -18.48 -11.55 0.58
C ARG A 189 -19.25 -11.20 1.84
N LYS A 190 -20.14 -12.10 2.31
CA LYS A 190 -20.91 -11.89 3.54
C LYS A 190 -20.00 -11.75 4.76
N ASP A 191 -18.98 -12.61 4.89
CA ASP A 191 -18.04 -12.58 6.02
C ASP A 191 -17.24 -11.28 6.06
N VAL A 192 -16.84 -10.76 4.90
CA VAL A 192 -16.16 -9.45 4.76
C VAL A 192 -17.06 -8.33 5.24
N LEU A 193 -18.32 -8.26 4.79
CA LEU A 193 -19.27 -7.21 5.17
C LEU A 193 -19.60 -7.23 6.66
N ILE A 194 -19.78 -8.42 7.24
CA ILE A 194 -19.97 -8.57 8.69
C ILE A 194 -18.72 -8.07 9.45
N SER A 195 -17.54 -8.37 8.95
CA SER A 195 -16.29 -7.94 9.58
C SER A 195 -16.09 -6.42 9.50
N MET A 196 -16.46 -5.82 8.38
CA MET A 196 -16.50 -4.37 8.21
C MET A 196 -17.40 -3.69 9.25
N GLU A 197 -18.65 -4.16 9.38
CA GLU A 197 -19.60 -3.63 10.34
C GLU A 197 -19.09 -3.72 11.78
N LYS A 198 -18.46 -4.84 12.14
CA LYS A 198 -17.85 -5.02 13.46
C LYS A 198 -16.70 -4.03 13.70
N ALA A 199 -15.86 -3.79 12.70
CA ALA A 199 -14.75 -2.85 12.78
C ALA A 199 -15.25 -1.41 12.95
N ILE A 200 -16.23 -0.98 12.16
CA ILE A 200 -16.87 0.36 12.27
C ILE A 200 -17.49 0.56 13.64
N ARG A 201 -18.26 -0.41 14.15
CA ARG A 201 -18.89 -0.33 15.48
C ARG A 201 -17.86 -0.30 16.62
N ARG A 202 -16.73 -1.00 16.46
CA ARG A 202 -15.63 -0.96 17.45
C ARG A 202 -15.02 0.44 17.50
N ARG A 203 -14.73 1.03 16.36
CA ARG A 203 -14.17 2.39 16.25
C ARG A 203 -15.10 3.43 16.88
N ASN A 204 -16.39 3.38 16.55
CA ASN A 204 -17.38 4.33 17.09
C ASN A 204 -17.49 4.22 18.62
N ARG A 205 -17.36 3.01 19.18
CA ARG A 205 -17.34 2.81 20.64
C ARG A 205 -16.08 3.38 21.28
N VAL A 206 -14.93 3.24 20.66
CA VAL A 206 -13.67 3.83 21.16
C VAL A 206 -13.76 5.36 21.11
N TRP A 207 -14.23 5.94 20.02
CA TRP A 207 -14.42 7.38 19.87
C TRP A 207 -15.34 7.97 20.94
N LEU A 208 -16.46 7.32 21.26
CA LEU A 208 -17.35 7.73 22.34
C LEU A 208 -16.70 7.65 23.73
N ARG A 209 -15.84 6.65 23.96
CA ARG A 209 -15.13 6.47 25.24
C ARG A 209 -13.98 7.44 25.45
N THR A 210 -13.29 7.86 24.38
CA THR A 210 -12.16 8.80 24.43
C THR A 210 -12.57 10.28 24.49
N GLY A 211 -13.86 10.58 24.71
CA GLY A 211 -14.36 11.93 24.92
C GLY A 211 -14.58 12.75 23.65
N GLY A 212 -14.44 12.14 22.47
CA GLY A 212 -14.77 12.81 21.19
C GLY A 212 -16.23 13.23 21.13
N GLY A 213 -17.15 12.41 21.67
CA GLY A 213 -18.57 12.76 21.81
C GLY A 213 -18.84 13.94 22.76
N LEU A 214 -18.09 14.03 23.86
CA LEU A 214 -18.24 15.15 24.81
C LEU A 214 -17.75 16.47 24.20
N ARG A 215 -16.62 16.45 23.46
CA ARG A 215 -16.09 17.64 22.78
C ARG A 215 -17.03 18.15 21.69
N PHE A 216 -17.64 17.25 20.92
CA PHE A 216 -18.63 17.61 19.91
C PHE A 216 -19.91 18.17 20.55
N ALA A 217 -20.42 17.55 21.62
CA ALA A 217 -21.57 18.04 22.36
C ALA A 217 -21.32 19.42 22.98
N MET A 218 -20.14 19.66 23.54
CA MET A 218 -19.76 20.98 24.08
C MET A 218 -19.61 22.04 23.00
N ALA A 219 -19.06 21.68 21.81
CA ALA A 219 -18.96 22.62 20.70
C ALA A 219 -20.34 23.00 20.13
N VAL A 220 -21.27 22.05 20.04
CA VAL A 220 -22.66 22.32 19.62
C VAL A 220 -23.40 23.17 20.66
N LEU A 221 -23.23 22.92 21.94
CA LEU A 221 -23.82 23.72 23.01
C LEU A 221 -23.24 25.13 23.05
N ALA A 222 -21.95 25.32 22.80
CA ALA A 222 -21.34 26.65 22.72
C ALA A 222 -21.90 27.45 21.53
N TRP A 223 -22.18 26.80 20.41
CA TRP A 223 -22.73 27.44 19.21
C TRP A 223 -24.22 27.83 19.35
N VAL A 224 -24.96 27.13 20.21
CA VAL A 224 -26.40 27.44 20.47
C VAL A 224 -26.56 28.58 21.48
N TRP A 225 -25.51 28.99 22.21
CA TRP A 225 -25.53 30.04 23.22
C TRP A 225 -24.89 31.36 22.76
N GLU A 226 -24.43 31.47 21.52
CA GLU A 226 -24.11 32.72 20.83
C GLU A 226 -25.29 33.18 19.94
#